data_54e7f210463f5327cecb34ff79a1afbf
#
_entry.id   54e7f210463f5327cecb34ff79a1afbf
#
_cell.length_a   1.000
_cell.length_b   1.000
_cell.length_c   1.000
_cell.angle_alpha   90.00
_cell.angle_beta   90.00
_cell.angle_gamma   90.00
#
_symmetry.space_group_name_H-M   'P 1'
#
loop_
_entity.id
_entity.type
_entity.pdbx_description
1 polymer ?
#
loop_
_entity_poly.entity_id
_entity_poly.type
_entity_poly.pdbx_seq_one_letter_code
_entity_poly.pdbx_strand_id
1 'polypeptide(L)'
;DITRTYIFGEADALQRKIWNIEKEIQLAVFNASNLNTTCSAIDDASRVVLEKYNLGPDYKLPGLPHRTGHGIGLDIHEYPYIIRGDMTPLEVGMTFSNEPMICVPNKFGIRLEDHIFMTAEGPKWFTQLAHSIENPFNL
;
A
#
# COMPACT_ATOMS: atom_id res chain seq x y z
N ASP A 1 -5.37 -11.86 1.36
CA ASP A 1 -5.99 -10.55 1.06
C ASP A 1 -5.48 -9.97 -0.25
N ILE A 2 -6.36 -9.52 -1.12
CA ILE A 2 -6.01 -8.81 -2.37
C ILE A 2 -7.12 -7.83 -2.67
N THR A 3 -6.78 -6.58 -2.94
CA THR A 3 -7.73 -5.58 -3.39
C THR A 3 -7.36 -5.04 -4.76
N ARG A 4 -8.35 -4.99 -5.65
CA ARG A 4 -8.27 -4.32 -6.94
C ARG A 4 -9.39 -3.30 -7.05
N THR A 5 -9.04 -2.06 -7.37
CA THR A 5 -10.04 -1.04 -7.72
C THR A 5 -10.24 -1.02 -9.22
N TYR A 6 -11.47 -1.14 -9.65
CA TYR A 6 -11.88 -1.03 -11.05
C TYR A 6 -13.06 -0.06 -11.19
N ILE A 7 -13.29 0.41 -12.40
CA ILE A 7 -14.32 1.40 -12.73
C ILE A 7 -15.32 0.79 -13.69
N PHE A 8 -16.60 0.95 -13.39
CA PHE A 8 -17.65 0.66 -14.36
C PHE A 8 -17.75 1.82 -15.36
N GLY A 9 -17.41 1.54 -16.63
CA GLY A 9 -17.31 2.56 -17.67
C GLY A 9 -15.91 3.15 -17.78
N GLU A 10 -15.80 4.42 -18.13
CA GLU A 10 -14.53 5.12 -18.31
C GLU A 10 -14.11 5.86 -17.02
N ALA A 11 -12.87 5.69 -16.61
CA ALA A 11 -12.31 6.44 -15.49
C ALA A 11 -12.17 7.93 -15.87
N ASP A 12 -12.54 8.82 -14.98
CA ASP A 12 -12.28 10.24 -15.15
C ASP A 12 -10.81 10.62 -14.83
N ALA A 13 -10.43 11.85 -15.12
CA ALA A 13 -9.07 12.33 -14.94
C ALA A 13 -8.61 12.29 -13.46
N LEU A 14 -9.52 12.54 -12.51
CA LEU A 14 -9.20 12.49 -11.09
C LEU A 14 -9.02 11.05 -10.61
N GLN A 15 -9.88 10.13 -11.04
CA GLN A 15 -9.78 8.71 -10.72
C GLN A 15 -8.45 8.13 -11.24
N ARG A 16 -8.07 8.42 -12.50
CA ARG A 16 -6.77 8.02 -13.06
C ARG A 16 -5.60 8.59 -12.26
N LYS A 17 -5.67 9.87 -11.92
CA LYS A 17 -4.62 10.52 -11.13
C LYS A 17 -4.44 9.84 -9.78
N ILE A 18 -5.53 9.64 -9.03
CA ILE A 18 -5.50 9.02 -7.70
C ILE A 18 -5.05 7.57 -7.78
N TRP A 19 -5.49 6.80 -8.78
CA TRP A 19 -5.04 5.43 -8.98
C TRP A 19 -3.51 5.35 -9.21
N ASN A 20 -2.98 6.26 -10.03
CA ASN A 20 -1.55 6.31 -10.30
C ASN A 20 -0.72 6.70 -9.07
N ILE A 21 -1.23 7.61 -8.24
CA ILE A 21 -0.60 7.97 -6.96
C ILE A 21 -0.63 6.77 -6.01
N GLU A 22 -1.75 6.08 -5.92
CA GLU A 22 -1.89 4.86 -5.12
C GLU A 22 -0.90 3.77 -5.55
N LYS A 23 -0.72 3.59 -6.87
CA LYS A 23 0.28 2.69 -7.42
C LYS A 23 1.71 3.11 -7.06
N GLU A 24 2.02 4.42 -7.10
CA GLU A 24 3.32 4.95 -6.67
C GLU A 24 3.56 4.66 -5.18
N ILE A 25 2.54 4.81 -4.33
CA ILE A 25 2.63 4.48 -2.90
C ILE A 25 2.92 3.00 -2.71
N GLN A 26 2.16 2.11 -3.37
CA GLN A 26 2.36 0.67 -3.28
C GLN A 26 3.80 0.27 -3.64
N LEU A 27 4.36 0.86 -4.68
CA LEU A 27 5.74 0.62 -5.10
C LEU A 27 6.78 1.23 -4.14
N ALA A 28 6.51 2.42 -3.60
CA ALA A 28 7.40 3.05 -2.61
C ALA A 28 7.50 2.23 -1.33
N VAL A 29 6.38 1.70 -0.85
CA VAL A 29 6.31 0.79 0.31
C VAL A 29 7.13 -0.48 0.04
N PHE A 30 6.96 -1.11 -1.12
CA PHE A 30 7.74 -2.29 -1.50
C PHE A 30 9.24 -2.00 -1.53
N ASN A 31 9.64 -0.88 -2.15
CA ASN A 31 11.05 -0.50 -2.26
C ASN A 31 11.67 -0.13 -0.89
N ALA A 32 10.86 0.33 0.06
CA ALA A 32 11.30 0.60 1.43
C ALA A 32 11.41 -0.68 2.28
N SER A 33 10.74 -1.77 1.89
CA SER A 33 10.66 -3.03 2.65
C SER A 33 11.95 -3.84 2.55
N ASN A 34 13.04 -3.33 3.11
CA ASN A 34 14.32 -4.05 3.18
C ASN A 34 14.49 -4.74 4.53
N LEU A 35 15.36 -5.76 4.59
CA LEU A 35 15.73 -6.39 5.86
C LEU A 35 16.26 -5.35 6.85
N ASN A 36 15.88 -5.48 8.11
CA ASN A 36 16.17 -4.58 9.21
C ASN A 36 15.53 -3.17 9.12
N THR A 37 14.75 -2.87 8.10
CA THR A 37 13.93 -1.64 8.06
C THR A 37 12.76 -1.81 9.03
N THR A 38 12.48 -0.79 9.84
CA THR A 38 11.36 -0.85 10.78
C THR A 38 10.02 -0.67 10.07
N CYS A 39 8.97 -1.29 10.60
CA CYS A 39 7.60 -1.13 10.10
C CYS A 39 7.16 0.34 10.07
N SER A 40 7.58 1.14 11.05
CA SER A 40 7.36 2.59 11.07
C SER A 40 7.98 3.30 9.86
N ALA A 41 9.22 3.00 9.51
CA ALA A 41 9.89 3.61 8.37
C ALA A 41 9.22 3.23 7.03
N ILE A 42 8.65 2.03 6.96
CA ILE A 42 7.91 1.57 5.78
C ILE A 42 6.56 2.33 5.66
N ASP A 43 5.84 2.54 6.77
CA ASP A 43 4.64 3.39 6.76
C ASP A 43 4.98 4.84 6.37
N ASP A 44 6.10 5.37 6.84
CA ASP A 44 6.56 6.71 6.47
C ASP A 44 6.81 6.83 4.95
N ALA A 45 7.28 5.78 4.27
CA ALA A 45 7.45 5.79 2.82
C ALA A 45 6.12 6.06 2.08
N SER A 46 5.00 5.52 2.56
CA SER A 46 3.67 5.81 2.01
C SER A 46 3.28 7.28 2.22
N ARG A 47 3.58 7.83 3.41
CA ARG A 47 3.25 9.21 3.77
C ARG A 47 4.03 10.23 2.96
N VAL A 48 5.30 9.98 2.69
CA VAL A 48 6.15 10.84 1.84
C VAL A 48 5.56 10.99 0.44
N VAL A 49 5.07 9.91 -0.16
CA VAL A 49 4.41 9.98 -1.48
C VAL A 49 3.12 10.80 -1.41
N LEU A 50 2.29 10.58 -0.40
CA LEU A 50 1.05 11.35 -0.21
C LEU A 50 1.33 12.86 -0.10
N GLU A 51 2.28 13.24 0.73
CA GLU A 51 2.65 14.66 0.94
C GLU A 51 3.18 15.32 -0.33
N LYS A 52 3.94 14.60 -1.18
CA LYS A 52 4.36 15.08 -2.51
C LYS A 52 3.19 15.53 -3.38
N TYR A 53 2.02 14.91 -3.21
CA TYR A 53 0.79 15.24 -3.95
C TYR A 53 -0.20 16.11 -3.15
N ASN A 54 0.22 16.67 -2.01
CA ASN A 54 -0.60 17.45 -1.09
C ASN A 54 -1.82 16.67 -0.56
N LEU A 55 -1.62 15.37 -0.30
CA LEU A 55 -2.57 14.48 0.36
C LEU A 55 -2.13 14.24 1.81
N GLY A 56 -3.06 14.17 2.74
CA GLY A 56 -2.73 14.11 4.16
C GLY A 56 -2.59 15.51 4.78
N PRO A 57 -1.65 15.75 5.72
CA PRO A 57 -0.70 14.82 6.33
C PRO A 57 -1.34 13.80 7.29
N ASP A 58 -0.55 12.86 7.76
CA ASP A 58 -0.94 11.79 8.69
C ASP A 58 -2.18 11.03 8.18
N TYR A 59 -3.23 10.95 8.97
CA TYR A 59 -4.51 10.30 8.63
C TYR A 59 -5.57 11.25 8.07
N LYS A 60 -5.20 12.50 7.75
CA LYS A 60 -6.13 13.48 7.22
C LYS A 60 -6.55 13.17 5.78
N LEU A 61 -7.81 13.49 5.48
CA LEU A 61 -8.38 13.35 4.15
C LEU A 61 -8.36 14.68 3.37
N PRO A 62 -8.21 14.65 2.03
CA PRO A 62 -7.96 13.45 1.22
C PRO A 62 -6.59 12.86 1.50
N GLY A 63 -6.52 11.52 1.59
CA GLY A 63 -5.29 10.80 1.93
C GLY A 63 -5.53 9.39 2.42
N LEU A 64 -4.54 8.81 3.12
CA LEU A 64 -4.56 7.46 3.68
C LEU A 64 -5.08 7.49 5.14
N PRO A 65 -6.31 7.01 5.41
CA PRO A 65 -6.94 7.13 6.73
C PRO A 65 -6.58 6.01 7.73
N HIS A 66 -5.71 5.09 7.36
CA HIS A 66 -5.31 3.96 8.21
C HIS A 66 -3.83 3.61 8.03
N ARG A 67 -3.36 2.55 8.69
CA ARG A 67 -2.01 2.01 8.53
C ARG A 67 -1.76 1.53 7.10
N THR A 68 -0.51 1.45 6.69
CA THR A 68 -0.11 1.01 5.34
C THR A 68 -0.29 -0.49 5.14
N GLY A 69 -0.23 -1.30 6.20
CA GLY A 69 -0.40 -2.74 6.11
C GLY A 69 -0.37 -3.44 7.47
N HIS A 70 -0.40 -4.76 7.43
CA HIS A 70 -0.40 -5.63 8.61
C HIS A 70 0.26 -6.97 8.28
N GLY A 71 0.79 -7.65 9.30
CA GLY A 71 1.21 -9.04 9.19
C GLY A 71 0.05 -9.94 8.80
N ILE A 72 0.34 -10.99 8.08
CA ILE A 72 -0.61 -12.03 7.69
C ILE A 72 0.04 -13.40 7.80
N GLY A 73 -0.68 -14.37 8.34
CA GLY A 73 -0.19 -15.72 8.54
C GLY A 73 -1.32 -16.67 8.93
N LEU A 74 -1.36 -17.10 10.17
CA LEU A 74 -2.47 -17.89 10.67
C LEU A 74 -3.74 -17.06 10.81
N ASP A 75 -3.58 -15.80 11.20
CA ASP A 75 -4.65 -14.81 11.19
C ASP A 75 -4.53 -13.88 9.98
N ILE A 76 -5.67 -13.35 9.53
CA ILE A 76 -5.69 -12.38 8.43
C ILE A 76 -5.03 -11.05 8.85
N HIS A 77 -5.17 -10.68 10.12
CA HIS A 77 -4.48 -9.53 10.72
C HIS A 77 -3.68 -10.03 11.91
N GLU A 78 -2.38 -10.02 11.80
CA GLU A 78 -1.48 -10.36 12.90
C GLU A 78 -0.28 -9.40 12.94
N TYR A 79 0.49 -9.46 14.03
CA TYR A 79 1.72 -8.70 14.20
C TYR A 79 2.83 -9.20 13.23
N PRO A 80 3.72 -8.28 12.71
CA PRO A 80 3.78 -6.84 13.00
C PRO A 80 2.80 -6.01 12.16
N TYR A 81 2.61 -4.75 12.55
CA TYR A 81 1.80 -3.79 11.79
C TYR A 81 2.67 -2.78 11.07
N ILE A 82 2.41 -2.57 9.78
CA ILE A 82 3.10 -1.53 8.98
C ILE A 82 2.41 -0.20 9.29
N ILE A 83 2.83 0.38 10.41
CA ILE A 83 2.24 1.59 10.98
C ILE A 83 3.33 2.44 11.65
N ARG A 84 3.17 3.75 11.60
CA ARG A 84 4.06 4.70 12.30
C ARG A 84 4.11 4.39 13.80
N GLY A 85 5.33 4.31 14.34
CA GLY A 85 5.61 3.96 15.74
C GLY A 85 5.89 2.48 15.99
N ASP A 86 5.61 1.58 15.05
CA ASP A 86 6.04 0.17 15.17
C ASP A 86 7.51 0.04 14.77
N MET A 87 8.37 -0.20 15.75
CA MET A 87 9.83 -0.28 15.59
C MET A 87 10.34 -1.69 15.28
N THR A 88 9.44 -2.63 15.01
CA THR A 88 9.79 -4.00 14.60
C THR A 88 10.56 -3.98 13.29
N PRO A 89 11.78 -4.52 13.24
CA PRO A 89 12.53 -4.65 12.00
C PRO A 89 11.96 -5.79 11.15
N LEU A 90 11.97 -5.65 9.83
CA LEU A 90 11.64 -6.75 8.95
C LEU A 90 12.73 -7.83 8.97
N GLU A 91 12.29 -9.09 9.07
CA GLU A 91 13.14 -10.27 9.09
C GLU A 91 12.73 -11.26 7.97
N VAL A 92 13.66 -12.13 7.61
CA VAL A 92 13.40 -13.22 6.64
C VAL A 92 12.24 -14.11 7.13
N GLY A 93 11.32 -14.41 6.24
CA GLY A 93 10.12 -15.23 6.52
C GLY A 93 8.90 -14.43 6.93
N MET A 94 9.02 -13.14 7.24
CA MET A 94 7.85 -12.29 7.51
C MET A 94 7.00 -12.13 6.26
N THR A 95 5.68 -12.12 6.46
CA THR A 95 4.66 -11.89 5.44
C THR A 95 3.72 -10.78 5.91
N PHE A 96 3.40 -9.85 5.04
CA PHE A 96 2.54 -8.71 5.40
C PHE A 96 1.82 -8.13 4.18
N SER A 97 0.70 -7.45 4.43
CA SER A 97 -0.02 -6.71 3.40
C SER A 97 0.68 -5.39 3.08
N ASN A 98 0.55 -4.99 1.83
CA ASN A 98 0.84 -3.65 1.34
C ASN A 98 -0.46 -3.15 0.72
N GLU A 99 -1.24 -2.41 1.52
CA GLU A 99 -2.64 -2.05 1.25
C GLU A 99 -2.93 -0.56 1.43
N PRO A 100 -2.08 0.34 0.94
CA PRO A 100 -2.39 1.75 1.05
C PRO A 100 -3.74 2.04 0.38
N MET A 101 -4.36 3.16 0.78
CA MET A 101 -5.64 3.59 0.25
C MET A 101 -5.70 5.11 0.21
N ILE A 102 -6.18 5.68 -0.87
CA ILE A 102 -6.48 7.10 -0.94
C ILE A 102 -7.99 7.31 -0.92
N CYS A 103 -8.48 7.96 0.14
CA CYS A 103 -9.87 8.40 0.23
C CYS A 103 -10.00 9.85 -0.21
N VAL A 104 -10.89 10.12 -1.16
CA VAL A 104 -11.29 11.46 -1.59
C VAL A 104 -12.72 11.73 -1.06
N PRO A 105 -12.90 12.54 0.00
CA PRO A 105 -14.20 12.71 0.66
C PRO A 105 -15.34 13.03 -0.30
N ASN A 106 -16.49 12.39 -0.09
CA ASN A 106 -17.72 12.52 -0.87
C ASN A 106 -17.57 12.18 -2.38
N LYS A 107 -16.47 11.50 -2.77
CA LYS A 107 -16.26 11.10 -4.17
C LYS A 107 -16.00 9.60 -4.29
N PHE A 108 -14.83 9.13 -3.86
CA PHE A 108 -14.44 7.72 -3.96
C PHE A 108 -13.24 7.40 -3.07
N GLY A 109 -12.94 6.11 -2.94
CA GLY A 109 -11.67 5.60 -2.43
C GLY A 109 -11.02 4.66 -3.46
N ILE A 110 -9.70 4.64 -3.50
CA ILE A 110 -8.92 3.71 -4.32
C ILE A 110 -7.95 2.97 -3.42
N ARG A 111 -7.97 1.63 -3.48
CA ARG A 111 -7.02 0.75 -2.82
C ARG A 111 -6.40 -0.21 -3.83
N LEU A 112 -5.10 -0.38 -3.74
CA LEU A 112 -4.36 -1.47 -4.35
C LEU A 112 -3.72 -2.27 -3.23
N GLU A 113 -3.98 -3.57 -3.17
CA GLU A 113 -3.47 -4.42 -2.11
C GLU A 113 -2.89 -5.69 -2.67
N ASP A 114 -1.68 -5.96 -2.27
CA ASP A 114 -0.95 -7.18 -2.53
C ASP A 114 -0.11 -7.54 -1.30
N HIS A 115 0.31 -8.81 -1.19
CA HIS A 115 1.14 -9.25 -0.09
C HIS A 115 2.60 -9.35 -0.48
N ILE A 116 3.45 -9.08 0.49
CA ILE A 116 4.91 -9.18 0.42
C ILE A 116 5.36 -10.29 1.34
N PHE A 117 6.36 -11.06 0.91
CA PHE A 117 7.14 -11.93 1.78
C PHE A 117 8.61 -11.57 1.72
N MET A 118 9.27 -11.66 2.88
CA MET A 118 10.69 -11.32 3.01
C MET A 118 11.57 -12.53 2.78
N THR A 119 12.53 -12.39 1.87
CA THR A 119 13.59 -13.39 1.62
C THR A 119 14.94 -12.85 2.05
N ALA A 120 15.98 -13.69 2.03
CA ALA A 120 17.35 -13.25 2.29
C ALA A 120 17.85 -12.20 1.27
N GLU A 121 17.28 -12.17 0.08
CA GLU A 121 17.60 -11.22 -1.00
C GLU A 121 16.71 -9.95 -0.95
N GLY A 122 15.75 -9.87 -0.02
CA GLY A 122 14.82 -8.76 0.13
C GLY A 122 13.35 -9.15 -0.12
N PRO A 123 12.48 -8.15 -0.33
CA PRO A 123 11.05 -8.37 -0.49
C PRO A 123 10.69 -9.01 -1.83
N LYS A 124 9.65 -9.83 -1.82
CA LYS A 124 9.04 -10.40 -3.04
C LYS A 124 7.51 -10.32 -2.94
N TRP A 125 6.87 -10.16 -4.08
CA TRP A 125 5.41 -10.19 -4.17
C TRP A 125 4.90 -11.62 -4.23
N PHE A 126 3.76 -11.90 -3.58
CA PHE A 126 3.04 -13.15 -3.75
C PHE A 126 2.26 -13.19 -5.07
N THR A 127 1.82 -12.04 -5.54
CA THR A 127 0.87 -11.93 -6.65
C THR A 127 1.35 -10.94 -7.70
N GLN A 128 0.77 -11.05 -8.89
CA GLN A 128 0.99 -10.07 -9.95
C GLN A 128 0.23 -8.79 -9.63
N LEU A 129 0.92 -7.66 -9.65
CA LEU A 129 0.36 -6.34 -9.37
C LEU A 129 -0.61 -5.90 -10.46
N ALA A 130 -1.62 -5.10 -10.09
CA ALA A 130 -2.49 -4.43 -11.06
C ALA A 130 -1.68 -3.62 -12.07
N HIS A 131 -1.97 -3.76 -13.35
CA HIS A 131 -1.25 -3.08 -14.43
C HIS A 131 -1.66 -1.61 -14.54
N SER A 132 -2.95 -1.37 -14.67
CA SER A 132 -3.54 -0.02 -14.80
C SER A 132 -4.96 -0.01 -14.26
N ILE A 133 -5.56 1.17 -14.18
CA ILE A 133 -6.97 1.31 -13.78
C ILE A 133 -7.92 0.68 -14.83
N GLU A 134 -7.50 0.62 -16.09
CA GLU A 134 -8.25 -0.02 -17.19
C GLU A 134 -8.07 -1.54 -17.21
N ASN A 135 -6.93 -2.03 -16.73
CA ASN A 135 -6.61 -3.47 -16.65
C ASN A 135 -6.12 -3.86 -15.26
N PRO A 136 -6.97 -3.76 -14.22
CA PRO A 136 -6.55 -4.03 -12.83
C PRO A 136 -6.34 -5.51 -12.53
N PHE A 137 -6.87 -6.40 -13.37
CA PHE A 137 -6.79 -7.85 -13.20
C PHE A 137 -5.77 -8.53 -14.12
N ASN A 138 -5.11 -7.78 -15.00
CA ASN A 138 -4.11 -8.29 -15.96
C ASN A 138 -4.68 -9.34 -16.94
N LEU A 139 -5.90 -9.13 -17.40
CA LEU A 139 -6.58 -10.01 -18.38
C LEU A 139 -6.28 -9.61 -19.82
#